data_db22429e585666147a73d4adfdd5fafc
#
_entry.id   db22429e585666147a73d4adfdd5fafc
#
_cell.length_a   1.000
_cell.length_b   1.000
_cell.length_c   1.000
_cell.angle_alpha   90.00
_cell.angle_beta   90.00
_cell.angle_gamma   90.00
#
_symmetry.space_group_name_H-M   'P 1'
#
loop_
_entity.id
_entity.type
_entity.pdbx_description
1 polymer ?
#
loop_
_entity_poly.entity_id
_entity_poly.type
_entity_poly.pdbx_seq_one_letter_code
_entity_poly.pdbx_strand_id
1 'polypeptide(L)'
;NWISPEEIELVEGKKVLKSNNSIEVKVGPIESMSKSKKNTIDPEKIINNYGADAVRLFILSDSPPEKDIQWSEEGIASSSKFIQKLWTLHSKILDAVDKNYNKDSGENLVKFTHKFLKKITDNLNNFSYNVIIASIHEMYSFFSKEIENEYTSDTLKENYTKILISIMPVIPHFANECLNLLNIKKNIKWPEYNVALLEENFVNIVVQ
;
A
#
# COMPACT_ATOMS: atom_id res chain seq x y z
N ASN A 1 28.15 24.76 11.11
CA ASN A 1 26.97 25.16 10.32
C ASN A 1 26.30 23.91 9.76
N TRP A 2 24.98 23.87 9.76
CA TRP A 2 24.20 22.81 9.12
C TRP A 2 24.24 22.98 7.60
N ILE A 3 24.45 21.88 6.87
CA ILE A 3 24.57 21.84 5.42
C ILE A 3 23.38 21.05 4.87
N SER A 4 22.77 21.53 3.79
CA SER A 4 21.68 20.83 3.14
C SER A 4 22.19 19.54 2.49
N PRO A 5 21.40 18.43 2.51
CA PRO A 5 21.75 17.21 1.78
C PRO A 5 22.01 17.44 0.29
N GLU A 6 21.35 18.43 -0.33
CA GLU A 6 21.53 18.79 -1.75
C GLU A 6 22.92 19.39 -2.04
N GLU A 7 23.61 19.94 -1.02
CA GLU A 7 24.94 20.52 -1.10
C GLU A 7 26.07 19.48 -0.90
N ILE A 8 25.71 18.20 -0.68
CA ILE A 8 26.64 17.11 -0.37
C ILE A 8 26.70 16.13 -1.54
N GLU A 9 27.88 15.59 -1.80
CA GLU A 9 28.09 14.47 -2.72
C GLU A 9 28.98 13.39 -2.12
N LEU A 10 28.94 12.20 -2.70
CA LEU A 10 29.79 11.08 -2.30
C LEU A 10 30.96 10.96 -3.25
N VAL A 11 32.19 11.18 -2.77
CA VAL A 11 33.43 11.02 -3.52
C VAL A 11 34.32 10.01 -2.80
N GLU A 12 34.69 8.93 -3.47
CA GLU A 12 35.54 7.84 -2.94
C GLU A 12 35.07 7.30 -1.56
N GLY A 13 33.73 7.21 -1.37
CA GLY A 13 33.14 6.72 -0.10
C GLY A 13 33.06 7.77 1.01
N LYS A 14 33.50 9.00 0.79
CA LYS A 14 33.41 10.11 1.74
C LYS A 14 32.33 11.11 1.30
N LYS A 15 31.59 11.63 2.27
CA LYS A 15 30.63 12.71 2.05
C LYS A 15 31.37 14.05 2.09
N VAL A 16 31.36 14.78 0.98
CA VAL A 16 32.05 16.06 0.81
C VAL A 16 31.11 17.14 0.31
N LEU A 17 31.49 18.40 0.46
CA LEU A 17 30.75 19.53 -0.09
C LEU A 17 30.92 19.57 -1.61
N LYS A 18 29.79 19.65 -2.37
CA LYS A 18 29.80 19.82 -3.83
C LYS A 18 30.57 21.05 -4.31
N SER A 19 30.57 22.12 -3.48
CA SER A 19 31.29 23.36 -3.78
C SER A 19 32.80 23.24 -3.58
N ASN A 20 33.26 22.27 -2.77
CA ASN A 20 34.68 22.03 -2.51
C ASN A 20 34.88 20.61 -1.95
N ASN A 21 35.28 19.68 -2.81
CA ASN A 21 35.48 18.26 -2.48
C ASN A 21 36.58 17.98 -1.47
N SER A 22 37.38 18.98 -1.10
CA SER A 22 38.39 18.86 -0.04
C SER A 22 37.80 19.01 1.37
N ILE A 23 36.51 19.43 1.48
CA ILE A 23 35.83 19.60 2.77
C ILE A 23 34.94 18.38 3.02
N GLU A 24 35.42 17.53 3.97
CA GLU A 24 34.63 16.37 4.41
C GLU A 24 33.50 16.83 5.33
N VAL A 25 32.28 16.27 5.08
CA VAL A 25 31.07 16.56 5.86
C VAL A 25 30.86 15.48 6.91
N LYS A 26 30.85 15.89 8.18
CA LYS A 26 30.54 14.99 9.30
C LYS A 26 29.02 14.76 9.36
N VAL A 27 28.60 13.50 9.26
CA VAL A 27 27.19 13.10 9.43
C VAL A 27 26.91 12.92 10.92
N GLY A 28 25.92 13.63 11.42
CA GLY A 28 25.42 13.49 12.79
C GLY A 28 24.49 12.29 12.96
N PRO A 29 23.98 12.05 14.18
CA PRO A 29 22.94 11.06 14.43
C PRO A 29 21.63 11.45 13.74
N ILE A 30 20.70 10.49 13.66
CA ILE A 30 19.33 10.74 13.19
C ILE A 30 18.65 11.70 14.16
N GLU A 31 18.05 12.77 13.62
CA GLU A 31 17.40 13.80 14.40
C GLU A 31 16.06 14.18 13.75
N SER A 32 15.17 14.75 14.57
CA SER A 32 13.90 15.31 14.07
C SER A 32 14.14 16.38 13.02
N MET A 33 13.29 16.40 11.98
CA MET A 33 13.36 17.38 10.90
C MET A 33 13.14 18.81 11.41
N SER A 34 13.99 19.73 10.98
CA SER A 34 13.89 21.14 11.31
C SER A 34 14.47 22.00 10.21
N LYS A 35 13.79 23.12 9.90
CA LYS A 35 14.27 24.09 8.90
C LYS A 35 15.62 24.68 9.29
N SER A 36 15.87 24.90 10.58
CA SER A 36 17.15 25.41 11.08
C SER A 36 18.31 24.45 10.89
N LYS A 37 18.02 23.14 10.87
CA LYS A 37 19.00 22.06 10.61
C LYS A 37 19.13 21.70 9.14
N LYS A 38 18.31 22.30 8.27
CA LYS A 38 18.26 22.04 6.83
C LYS A 38 18.09 20.56 6.46
N ASN A 39 17.42 19.78 7.32
CA ASN A 39 17.16 18.36 7.13
C ASN A 39 15.70 18.03 6.85
N THR A 40 14.92 19.03 6.42
CA THR A 40 13.50 18.85 6.04
C THR A 40 13.36 18.30 4.65
N ILE A 41 12.34 17.46 4.47
CA ILE A 41 11.91 16.97 3.15
C ILE A 41 10.76 17.84 2.67
N ASP A 42 10.80 18.25 1.40
CA ASP A 42 9.75 19.00 0.75
C ASP A 42 8.63 18.03 0.29
N PRO A 43 7.44 18.06 0.93
CA PRO A 43 6.35 17.15 0.59
C PRO A 43 5.89 17.29 -0.87
N GLU A 44 5.91 18.51 -1.43
CA GLU A 44 5.47 18.75 -2.79
C GLU A 44 6.38 18.06 -3.81
N LYS A 45 7.69 18.17 -3.63
CA LYS A 45 8.66 17.45 -4.49
C LYS A 45 8.46 15.93 -4.42
N ILE A 46 8.24 15.40 -3.21
CA ILE A 46 8.05 13.96 -3.03
C ILE A 46 6.74 13.48 -3.65
N ILE A 47 5.65 14.21 -3.45
CA ILE A 47 4.35 13.87 -4.06
C ILE A 47 4.43 13.93 -5.59
N ASN A 48 5.11 14.92 -6.15
CA ASN A 48 5.29 15.05 -7.59
C ASN A 48 6.13 13.90 -8.18
N ASN A 49 7.12 13.39 -7.44
CA ASN A 49 8.01 12.33 -7.90
C ASN A 49 7.42 10.93 -7.74
N TYR A 50 6.71 10.66 -6.65
CA TYR A 50 6.27 9.32 -6.25
C TYR A 50 4.76 9.13 -6.21
N GLY A 51 3.99 10.22 -6.19
CA GLY A 51 2.54 10.21 -6.01
C GLY A 51 2.10 10.21 -4.55
N ALA A 52 0.92 10.81 -4.29
CA ALA A 52 0.40 10.96 -2.94
C ALA A 52 0.12 9.61 -2.25
N ASP A 53 -0.39 8.60 -2.96
CA ASP A 53 -0.67 7.29 -2.40
C ASP A 53 0.60 6.54 -1.99
N ALA A 54 1.71 6.71 -2.73
CA ALA A 54 2.99 6.14 -2.34
C ALA A 54 3.53 6.76 -1.05
N VAL A 55 3.38 8.09 -0.89
CA VAL A 55 3.76 8.80 0.34
C VAL A 55 2.92 8.32 1.52
N ARG A 56 1.58 8.20 1.34
CA ARG A 56 0.69 7.67 2.37
C ARG A 56 1.05 6.25 2.77
N LEU A 57 1.30 5.39 1.79
CA LEU A 57 1.69 4.01 2.01
C LEU A 57 2.98 3.91 2.81
N PHE A 58 4.01 4.69 2.46
CA PHE A 58 5.28 4.76 3.17
C PHE A 58 5.09 5.19 4.62
N ILE A 59 4.40 6.32 4.85
CA ILE A 59 4.20 6.87 6.19
C ILE A 59 3.42 5.90 7.09
N LEU A 60 2.41 5.21 6.55
CA LEU A 60 1.54 4.32 7.32
C LEU A 60 2.11 2.90 7.49
N SER A 61 3.18 2.53 6.76
CA SER A 61 3.70 1.15 6.76
C SER A 61 4.70 0.85 7.86
N ASP A 62 5.52 1.83 8.23
CA ASP A 62 6.73 1.59 9.02
C ASP A 62 6.42 1.31 10.49
N SER A 63 5.51 2.09 11.08
CA SER A 63 5.29 2.06 12.52
C SER A 63 3.85 2.39 12.89
N PRO A 64 3.39 1.95 14.08
CA PRO A 64 2.17 2.48 14.67
C PRO A 64 2.24 4.01 14.78
N PRO A 65 1.09 4.74 14.73
CA PRO A 65 1.07 6.20 14.65
C PRO A 65 1.69 6.93 15.85
N GLU A 66 1.96 6.23 16.96
CA GLU A 66 2.61 6.79 18.17
C GLU A 66 4.13 6.84 18.05
N LYS A 67 4.72 6.22 17.03
CA LYS A 67 6.18 6.16 16.85
C LYS A 67 6.65 7.13 15.77
N ASP A 68 7.86 7.65 15.97
CA ASP A 68 8.55 8.43 14.96
C ASP A 68 8.88 7.58 13.74
N ILE A 69 8.77 8.20 12.55
CA ILE A 69 9.10 7.59 11.27
C ILE A 69 10.42 8.14 10.78
N GLN A 70 11.33 7.26 10.44
CA GLN A 70 12.57 7.65 9.78
C GLN A 70 12.35 7.79 8.28
N TRP A 71 12.67 8.96 7.72
CA TRP A 71 12.64 9.14 6.26
C TRP A 71 13.63 8.22 5.56
N SER A 72 13.19 7.55 4.50
CA SER A 72 13.99 6.66 3.67
C SER A 72 13.64 6.83 2.20
N GLU A 73 14.61 7.22 1.39
CA GLU A 73 14.46 7.29 -0.08
C GLU A 73 14.16 5.91 -0.68
N GLU A 74 14.75 4.85 -0.13
CA GLU A 74 14.49 3.48 -0.56
C GLU A 74 13.10 3.04 -0.17
N GLY A 75 12.62 3.45 1.01
CA GLY A 75 11.27 3.15 1.50
C GLY A 75 10.18 3.76 0.62
N ILE A 76 10.30 5.06 0.30
CA ILE A 76 9.33 5.73 -0.57
C ILE A 76 9.37 5.18 -2.00
N ALA A 77 10.55 4.90 -2.55
CA ALA A 77 10.69 4.28 -3.86
C ALA A 77 10.06 2.87 -3.91
N SER A 78 10.21 2.09 -2.86
CA SER A 78 9.58 0.77 -2.73
C SER A 78 8.06 0.86 -2.66
N SER A 79 7.53 1.84 -1.92
CA SER A 79 6.09 2.12 -1.87
C SER A 79 5.53 2.52 -3.23
N SER A 80 6.24 3.37 -3.97
CA SER A 80 5.84 3.75 -5.34
C SER A 80 5.83 2.55 -6.29
N LYS A 81 6.86 1.68 -6.24
CA LYS A 81 6.89 0.44 -7.00
C LYS A 81 5.74 -0.50 -6.66
N PHE A 82 5.33 -0.53 -5.39
CA PHE A 82 4.20 -1.36 -4.98
C PHE A 82 2.87 -0.81 -5.53
N ILE A 83 2.65 0.50 -5.52
CA ILE A 83 1.48 1.10 -6.21
C ILE A 83 1.46 0.73 -7.70
N GLN A 84 2.61 0.76 -8.39
CA GLN A 84 2.70 0.33 -9.79
C GLN A 84 2.33 -1.16 -9.99
N LYS A 85 2.74 -2.03 -9.05
CA LYS A 85 2.32 -3.45 -9.07
C LYS A 85 0.82 -3.61 -8.88
N LEU A 86 0.22 -2.81 -8.00
CA LEU A 86 -1.24 -2.80 -7.81
C LEU A 86 -1.98 -2.36 -9.08
N TRP A 87 -1.45 -1.37 -9.82
CA TRP A 87 -1.99 -0.96 -11.12
C TRP A 87 -1.91 -2.09 -12.16
N THR A 88 -0.77 -2.78 -12.24
CA THR A 88 -0.63 -3.92 -13.13
C THR A 88 -1.61 -5.05 -12.80
N LEU A 89 -1.82 -5.31 -11.50
CA LEU A 89 -2.82 -6.28 -11.05
C LEU A 89 -4.23 -5.83 -11.41
N HIS A 90 -4.56 -4.56 -11.19
CA HIS A 90 -5.87 -4.00 -11.53
C HIS A 90 -6.19 -4.17 -13.02
N SER A 91 -5.23 -3.89 -13.91
CA SER A 91 -5.42 -4.10 -15.36
C SER A 91 -5.76 -5.55 -15.69
N LYS A 92 -5.07 -6.52 -15.05
CA LYS A 92 -5.39 -7.94 -15.22
C LYS A 92 -6.79 -8.31 -14.70
N ILE A 93 -7.22 -7.69 -13.60
CA ILE A 93 -8.56 -7.90 -13.03
C ILE A 93 -9.61 -7.34 -13.98
N LEU A 94 -9.41 -6.16 -14.57
CA LEU A 94 -10.33 -5.60 -15.58
C LEU A 94 -10.46 -6.53 -16.79
N ASP A 95 -9.33 -7.02 -17.32
CA ASP A 95 -9.34 -7.97 -18.44
C ASP A 95 -10.10 -9.27 -18.09
N ALA A 96 -10.00 -9.74 -16.85
CA ALA A 96 -10.71 -10.93 -16.38
C ALA A 96 -12.22 -10.67 -16.22
N VAL A 97 -12.60 -9.48 -15.73
CA VAL A 97 -14.00 -9.05 -15.63
C VAL A 97 -14.65 -8.99 -17.03
N ASP A 98 -13.93 -8.45 -18.01
CA ASP A 98 -14.46 -8.32 -19.38
C ASP A 98 -14.61 -9.66 -20.09
N LYS A 99 -13.77 -10.66 -19.77
CA LYS A 99 -13.83 -12.00 -20.36
C LYS A 99 -15.04 -12.83 -19.92
N ASN A 100 -15.63 -12.48 -18.78
CA ASN A 100 -16.85 -13.10 -18.24
C ASN A 100 -16.83 -14.64 -18.26
N TYR A 101 -15.86 -15.24 -17.63
CA TYR A 101 -15.77 -16.68 -17.46
C TYR A 101 -16.92 -17.20 -16.56
N ASN A 102 -17.27 -18.47 -16.69
CA ASN A 102 -18.38 -19.07 -15.94
C ASN A 102 -18.02 -20.46 -15.40
N LYS A 103 -16.84 -20.62 -14.85
CA LYS A 103 -16.35 -21.94 -14.40
C LYS A 103 -16.20 -22.08 -12.89
N ASP A 104 -15.82 -21.00 -12.18
CA ASP A 104 -15.60 -21.06 -10.74
C ASP A 104 -16.72 -20.35 -9.96
N SER A 105 -17.23 -21.01 -8.92
CA SER A 105 -18.24 -20.43 -8.01
C SER A 105 -17.72 -19.20 -7.23
N GLY A 106 -16.41 -18.99 -7.18
CA GLY A 106 -15.78 -17.89 -6.45
C GLY A 106 -15.79 -18.05 -4.93
N GLU A 107 -16.04 -19.24 -4.40
CA GLU A 107 -16.14 -19.45 -2.95
C GLU A 107 -14.89 -18.98 -2.20
N ASN A 108 -13.70 -19.30 -2.72
CA ASN A 108 -12.42 -18.86 -2.14
C ASN A 108 -12.29 -17.34 -2.17
N LEU A 109 -12.66 -16.71 -3.27
CA LEU A 109 -12.63 -15.25 -3.42
C LEU A 109 -13.59 -14.58 -2.44
N VAL A 110 -14.81 -15.09 -2.32
CA VAL A 110 -15.82 -14.57 -1.39
C VAL A 110 -15.35 -14.70 0.06
N LYS A 111 -14.87 -15.88 0.47
CA LYS A 111 -14.31 -16.10 1.81
C LYS A 111 -13.14 -15.17 2.12
N PHE A 112 -12.19 -15.06 1.18
CA PHE A 112 -11.06 -14.16 1.31
C PHE A 112 -11.53 -12.71 1.50
N THR A 113 -12.45 -12.25 0.65
CA THR A 113 -12.99 -10.89 0.71
C THR A 113 -13.58 -10.58 2.09
N HIS A 114 -14.42 -11.45 2.64
CA HIS A 114 -15.04 -11.22 3.94
C HIS A 114 -14.04 -11.24 5.11
N LYS A 115 -13.05 -12.14 5.08
CA LYS A 115 -11.93 -12.14 6.04
C LYS A 115 -11.10 -10.87 5.96
N PHE A 116 -10.79 -10.43 4.73
CA PHE A 116 -10.07 -9.20 4.47
C PHE A 116 -10.83 -7.97 5.01
N LEU A 117 -12.13 -7.84 4.70
CA LEU A 117 -12.98 -6.74 5.18
C LEU A 117 -13.01 -6.65 6.71
N LYS A 118 -13.20 -7.80 7.39
CA LYS A 118 -13.13 -7.83 8.86
C LYS A 118 -11.78 -7.32 9.34
N LYS A 119 -10.68 -7.86 8.79
CA LYS A 119 -9.31 -7.50 9.18
C LYS A 119 -9.05 -6.00 8.99
N ILE A 120 -9.46 -5.42 7.85
CA ILE A 120 -9.32 -3.99 7.59
C ILE A 120 -10.16 -3.15 8.56
N THR A 121 -11.44 -3.52 8.77
CA THR A 121 -12.34 -2.80 9.67
C THR A 121 -11.80 -2.77 11.10
N ASP A 122 -11.38 -3.93 11.63
CA ASP A 122 -10.82 -4.03 12.97
C ASP A 122 -9.54 -3.18 13.13
N ASN A 123 -8.65 -3.22 12.14
CA ASN A 123 -7.40 -2.47 12.19
C ASN A 123 -7.57 -0.97 11.98
N LEU A 124 -8.58 -0.53 11.22
CA LEU A 124 -8.95 0.89 11.14
C LEU A 124 -9.45 1.40 12.50
N ASN A 125 -10.32 0.66 13.16
CA ASN A 125 -10.85 1.00 14.50
C ASN A 125 -9.75 1.07 15.56
N ASN A 126 -8.68 0.29 15.40
CA ASN A 126 -7.54 0.24 16.31
C ASN A 126 -6.36 1.12 15.86
N PHE A 127 -6.49 1.91 14.79
CA PHE A 127 -5.42 2.72 14.20
C PHE A 127 -4.16 1.91 13.83
N SER A 128 -4.29 0.61 13.57
CA SER A 128 -3.18 -0.30 13.21
C SER A 128 -2.90 -0.26 11.70
N TYR A 129 -2.52 0.90 11.18
CA TYR A 129 -2.35 1.13 9.74
C TYR A 129 -1.28 0.25 9.11
N ASN A 130 -0.18 -0.01 9.80
CA ASN A 130 0.88 -0.92 9.34
C ASN A 130 0.35 -2.34 9.07
N VAL A 131 -0.59 -2.83 9.90
CA VAL A 131 -1.25 -4.12 9.69
C VAL A 131 -2.19 -4.08 8.47
N ILE A 132 -2.85 -2.94 8.23
CA ILE A 132 -3.66 -2.74 7.02
C ILE A 132 -2.78 -2.85 5.77
N ILE A 133 -1.61 -2.22 5.77
CA ILE A 133 -0.69 -2.28 4.63
C ILE A 133 -0.17 -3.71 4.41
N ALA A 134 0.18 -4.43 5.48
CA ALA A 134 0.51 -5.86 5.37
C ALA A 134 -0.65 -6.66 4.74
N SER A 135 -1.89 -6.35 5.12
CA SER A 135 -3.08 -6.99 4.53
C SER A 135 -3.26 -6.63 3.04
N ILE A 136 -2.90 -5.41 2.61
CA ILE A 136 -2.92 -5.04 1.18
C ILE A 136 -1.86 -5.87 0.40
N HIS A 137 -0.71 -6.17 0.98
CA HIS A 137 0.27 -7.07 0.37
C HIS A 137 -0.26 -8.52 0.29
N GLU A 138 -0.96 -8.99 1.31
CA GLU A 138 -1.64 -10.31 1.29
C GLU A 138 -2.70 -10.34 0.17
N MET A 139 -3.51 -9.29 0.04
CA MET A 139 -4.50 -9.15 -1.03
C MET A 139 -3.84 -9.17 -2.42
N TYR A 140 -2.75 -8.44 -2.61
CA TYR A 140 -1.98 -8.48 -3.86
C TYR A 140 -1.52 -9.91 -4.18
N SER A 141 -0.97 -10.61 -3.18
CA SER A 141 -0.49 -11.98 -3.35
C SER A 141 -1.61 -12.96 -3.66
N PHE A 142 -2.76 -12.80 -3.01
CA PHE A 142 -3.96 -13.60 -3.27
C PHE A 142 -4.45 -13.40 -4.70
N PHE A 143 -4.75 -12.17 -5.11
CA PHE A 143 -5.26 -11.91 -6.47
C PHE A 143 -4.26 -12.26 -7.56
N SER A 144 -2.95 -12.11 -7.32
CA SER A 144 -1.92 -12.51 -8.29
C SER A 144 -1.93 -14.00 -8.62
N LYS A 145 -2.44 -14.85 -7.71
CA LYS A 145 -2.62 -16.28 -7.92
C LYS A 145 -4.02 -16.60 -8.44
N GLU A 146 -5.02 -16.00 -7.81
CA GLU A 146 -6.42 -16.30 -8.07
C GLU A 146 -6.94 -15.73 -9.39
N ILE A 147 -6.28 -14.74 -9.99
CA ILE A 147 -6.69 -14.15 -11.26
C ILE A 147 -6.63 -15.13 -12.44
N GLU A 148 -5.92 -16.25 -12.29
CA GLU A 148 -5.87 -17.33 -13.25
C GLU A 148 -7.13 -18.20 -13.21
N ASN A 149 -7.92 -18.13 -12.13
CA ASN A 149 -9.20 -18.80 -12.01
C ASN A 149 -10.26 -18.08 -12.84
N GLU A 150 -11.13 -18.84 -13.49
CA GLU A 150 -12.13 -18.33 -14.42
C GLU A 150 -13.41 -17.97 -13.69
N TYR A 151 -13.38 -16.91 -12.86
CA TYR A 151 -14.53 -16.40 -12.13
C TYR A 151 -15.59 -15.77 -13.04
N THR A 152 -16.85 -15.77 -12.60
CA THR A 152 -17.85 -14.93 -13.25
C THR A 152 -17.50 -13.46 -13.09
N SER A 153 -17.81 -12.65 -14.10
CA SER A 153 -17.58 -11.20 -14.08
C SER A 153 -18.21 -10.54 -12.86
N ASP A 154 -19.44 -10.91 -12.51
CA ASP A 154 -20.17 -10.32 -11.38
C ASP A 154 -19.51 -10.67 -10.04
N THR A 155 -19.13 -11.93 -9.83
CA THR A 155 -18.45 -12.36 -8.60
C THR A 155 -17.10 -11.64 -8.41
N LEU A 156 -16.29 -11.57 -9.47
CA LEU A 156 -14.99 -10.89 -9.41
C LEU A 156 -15.16 -9.39 -9.16
N LYS A 157 -16.05 -8.75 -9.93
CA LYS A 157 -16.31 -7.31 -9.83
C LYS A 157 -16.87 -6.92 -8.47
N GLU A 158 -17.84 -7.67 -7.93
CA GLU A 158 -18.44 -7.40 -6.62
C GLU A 158 -17.41 -7.47 -5.51
N ASN A 159 -16.65 -8.57 -5.45
CA ASN A 159 -15.68 -8.79 -4.38
C ASN A 159 -14.51 -7.81 -4.47
N TYR A 160 -14.00 -7.56 -5.67
CA TYR A 160 -12.92 -6.58 -5.85
C TYR A 160 -13.38 -5.15 -5.53
N THR A 161 -14.61 -4.78 -5.86
CA THR A 161 -15.21 -3.50 -5.47
C THR A 161 -15.21 -3.31 -3.95
N LYS A 162 -15.65 -4.32 -3.19
CA LYS A 162 -15.62 -4.29 -1.71
C LYS A 162 -14.22 -4.07 -1.17
N ILE A 163 -13.23 -4.74 -1.74
CA ILE A 163 -11.82 -4.59 -1.36
C ILE A 163 -11.32 -3.19 -1.66
N LEU A 164 -11.56 -2.65 -2.86
CA LEU A 164 -11.15 -1.30 -3.23
C LEU A 164 -11.73 -0.25 -2.28
N ILE A 165 -13.00 -0.37 -1.92
CA ILE A 165 -13.63 0.54 -0.95
C ILE A 165 -12.93 0.46 0.42
N SER A 166 -12.60 -0.74 0.87
CA SER A 166 -12.00 -0.93 2.20
C SER A 166 -10.57 -0.41 2.32
N ILE A 167 -9.81 -0.33 1.22
CA ILE A 167 -8.44 0.21 1.21
C ILE A 167 -8.37 1.71 0.89
N MET A 168 -9.50 2.33 0.55
CA MET A 168 -9.59 3.77 0.22
C MET A 168 -9.04 4.69 1.33
N PRO A 169 -9.21 4.42 2.64
CA PRO A 169 -8.60 5.24 3.68
C PRO A 169 -7.06 5.32 3.62
N VAL A 170 -6.40 4.32 3.02
CA VAL A 170 -4.93 4.24 2.93
C VAL A 170 -4.42 4.77 1.58
N ILE A 171 -4.96 4.30 0.48
CA ILE A 171 -4.55 4.64 -0.90
C ILE A 171 -5.75 5.14 -1.72
N PRO A 172 -6.26 6.36 -1.41
CA PRO A 172 -7.51 6.87 -1.95
C PRO A 172 -7.50 7.09 -3.47
N HIS A 173 -6.41 7.60 -4.04
CA HIS A 173 -6.36 7.91 -5.47
C HIS A 173 -6.40 6.64 -6.31
N PHE A 174 -5.59 5.63 -5.95
CA PHE A 174 -5.62 4.33 -6.58
C PHE A 174 -7.01 3.69 -6.49
N ALA A 175 -7.59 3.63 -5.28
CA ALA A 175 -8.87 2.98 -5.07
C ALA A 175 -10.01 3.66 -5.85
N ASN A 176 -10.08 5.01 -5.83
CA ASN A 176 -11.09 5.76 -6.56
C ASN A 176 -10.98 5.57 -8.07
N GLU A 177 -9.76 5.62 -8.62
CA GLU A 177 -9.57 5.44 -10.06
C GLU A 177 -9.92 4.01 -10.50
N CYS A 178 -9.55 3.00 -9.72
CA CYS A 178 -9.96 1.62 -9.97
C CYS A 178 -11.49 1.45 -9.96
N LEU A 179 -12.18 2.09 -9.01
CA LEU A 179 -13.65 2.08 -8.97
C LEU A 179 -14.26 2.79 -10.17
N ASN A 180 -13.70 3.91 -10.63
CA ASN A 180 -14.13 4.61 -11.83
C ASN A 180 -14.02 3.72 -13.09
N LEU A 181 -12.89 3.02 -13.24
CA LEU A 181 -12.66 2.10 -14.36
C LEU A 181 -13.62 0.90 -14.34
N LEU A 182 -14.03 0.44 -13.15
CA LEU A 182 -15.08 -0.57 -12.99
C LEU A 182 -16.51 -0.02 -13.18
N ASN A 183 -16.67 1.27 -13.51
CA ASN A 183 -17.95 1.98 -13.61
C ASN A 183 -18.77 2.03 -12.30
N ILE A 184 -18.09 2.03 -11.14
CA ILE A 184 -18.71 2.19 -9.82
C ILE A 184 -18.66 3.68 -9.42
N LYS A 185 -19.72 4.44 -9.75
CA LYS A 185 -19.70 5.91 -9.62
C LYS A 185 -20.56 6.49 -8.51
N LYS A 186 -21.43 5.72 -7.83
CA LYS A 186 -22.43 6.26 -6.88
C LYS A 186 -22.60 5.39 -5.64
N ASN A 187 -22.97 6.03 -4.52
CA ASN A 187 -23.35 5.40 -3.25
C ASN A 187 -22.29 4.44 -2.67
N ILE A 188 -21.04 4.87 -2.66
CA ILE A 188 -19.97 4.13 -2.00
C ILE A 188 -20.27 4.12 -0.50
N LYS A 189 -20.66 2.95 0.02
CA LYS A 189 -20.81 2.68 1.45
C LYS A 189 -19.72 1.76 1.91
N TRP A 190 -19.35 1.85 3.20
CA TRP A 190 -18.44 0.89 3.79
C TRP A 190 -18.99 -0.52 3.63
N PRO A 191 -18.21 -1.47 3.09
CA PRO A 191 -18.69 -2.82 2.84
C PRO A 191 -18.83 -3.61 4.14
N GLU A 192 -19.94 -4.31 4.28
CA GLU A 192 -20.18 -5.22 5.39
C GLU A 192 -19.57 -6.60 5.13
N TYR A 193 -19.15 -7.27 6.19
CA TYR A 193 -18.68 -8.66 6.11
C TYR A 193 -19.68 -9.61 6.78
N ASN A 194 -19.78 -10.84 6.25
CA ASN A 194 -20.61 -11.89 6.79
C ASN A 194 -19.80 -12.75 7.76
N VAL A 195 -20.20 -12.79 9.03
CA VAL A 195 -19.51 -13.54 10.10
C VAL A 195 -19.48 -15.05 9.82
N ALA A 196 -20.53 -15.61 9.21
CA ALA A 196 -20.59 -17.03 8.87
C ALA A 196 -19.49 -17.47 7.87
N LEU A 197 -18.95 -16.52 7.08
CA LEU A 197 -17.86 -16.79 6.12
C LEU A 197 -16.46 -16.66 6.73
N LEU A 198 -16.36 -16.29 8.00
CA LEU A 198 -15.08 -16.14 8.71
C LEU A 198 -14.60 -17.44 9.35
N GLU A 199 -15.52 -18.39 9.57
CA GLU A 199 -15.21 -19.67 10.21
C GLU A 199 -14.35 -20.54 9.29
N GLU A 200 -13.28 -21.09 9.85
CA GLU A 200 -12.46 -22.11 9.19
C GLU A 200 -13.01 -23.48 9.60
N ASN A 201 -13.47 -24.23 8.61
CA ASN A 201 -13.98 -25.59 8.84
C ASN A 201 -12.85 -26.62 9.13
N PHE A 202 -11.61 -26.16 9.40
CA PHE A 202 -10.47 -27.02 9.64
C PHE A 202 -9.73 -26.61 10.92
N VAL A 203 -9.52 -27.58 11.79
CA VAL A 203 -8.61 -27.48 12.93
C VAL A 203 -7.27 -28.07 12.49
N ASN A 204 -6.21 -27.24 12.44
CA ASN A 204 -4.86 -27.75 12.24
C ASN A 204 -4.40 -28.49 13.49
N ILE A 205 -4.37 -29.81 13.43
CA ILE A 205 -3.80 -30.64 14.51
C ILE A 205 -2.31 -30.80 14.20
N VAL A 206 -1.47 -30.25 15.08
CA VAL A 206 -0.03 -30.54 15.05
C VAL A 206 0.15 -31.94 15.67
N VAL A 207 0.48 -32.93 14.84
CA VAL A 207 0.88 -34.26 15.31
C VAL A 207 2.38 -34.20 15.61
N GLN A 208 2.74 -34.45 16.87
CA GLN A 208 4.14 -34.59 17.29
C GLN A 208 4.70 -35.97 16.90
#